data_0b1b2166325e6ca9d4d67a6015d9b2ae
#
_entry.id   0b1b2166325e6ca9d4d67a6015d9b2ae
#
_cell.length_a   1.000
_cell.length_b   1.000
_cell.length_c   1.000
_cell.angle_alpha   90.00
_cell.angle_beta   90.00
_cell.angle_gamma   90.00
#
_symmetry.space_group_name_H-M   'P 1'
#
loop_
_entity.id
_entity.type
_entity.pdbx_description
1 polymer ?
#
loop_
_entity_poly.entity_id
_entity_poly.type
_entity_poly.pdbx_seq_one_letter_code
_entity_poly.pdbx_strand_id
1 'polypeptide(L)'
;MNTKPLRKIIHIDMDAFFAAVEQRDFPQYRNKPLIVGGLPNSRGVVATCSYEARAVGIHSVMPSSKAYRICPSAIFVKPRFAVYRAISEQIRAVFREYTDLVEPVSLDEAYLDVTTVKDFQHSATLLAQDITQKIKQRTQLTASAGISYNKFLAKIASDINKPNGLFTISPEQGATFIEQLPIGKFHGIGPATEKKMHALGIHTGKELAMLSKEQLHSHFGKTGLHYFHIAHNQDNRPVRPHRLTKSVGVEKTFSKDISDSTLIEQTINRLFLAAFAKLQTKKLIAMTLTIKVKYENFEQVTRSKTASESITDQIGRASCRERV
;
A
#
# COMPACT_ATOMS: atom_id res chain seq x y z
N MET A 1 -15.43 36.82 -3.13
CA MET A 1 -14.48 35.73 -3.52
C MET A 1 -14.80 34.50 -2.69
N ASN A 2 -15.29 33.45 -3.35
CA ASN A 2 -15.65 32.20 -2.66
C ASN A 2 -14.35 31.40 -2.44
N THR A 3 -13.59 31.72 -1.39
CA THR A 3 -12.40 30.92 -1.03
C THR A 3 -12.87 29.57 -0.51
N LYS A 4 -12.62 28.52 -1.28
CA LYS A 4 -12.86 27.15 -0.81
C LYS A 4 -12.18 26.99 0.56
N PRO A 5 -12.85 26.39 1.53
CA PRO A 5 -12.24 26.19 2.84
C PRO A 5 -10.97 25.33 2.70
N LEU A 6 -9.96 25.66 3.50
CA LEU A 6 -8.74 24.88 3.57
C LEU A 6 -9.07 23.45 3.97
N ARG A 7 -8.66 22.49 3.15
CA ARG A 7 -8.93 21.06 3.46
C ARG A 7 -8.17 20.62 4.71
N LYS A 8 -8.76 19.67 5.41
CA LYS A 8 -8.18 18.99 6.57
C LYS A 8 -8.18 17.51 6.30
N ILE A 9 -7.02 16.97 5.94
CA ILE A 9 -6.84 15.56 5.57
C ILE A 9 -6.03 14.88 6.66
N ILE A 10 -6.56 13.79 7.18
CA ILE A 10 -5.86 12.90 8.11
C ILE A 10 -5.49 11.63 7.33
N HIS A 11 -4.25 11.16 7.44
CA HIS A 11 -3.83 9.84 7.04
C HIS A 11 -3.56 9.01 8.29
N ILE A 12 -4.30 7.92 8.46
CA ILE A 12 -4.09 6.95 9.55
C ILE A 12 -3.40 5.73 8.98
N ASP A 13 -2.39 5.23 9.71
CA ASP A 13 -1.62 4.05 9.32
C ASP A 13 -1.30 3.23 10.58
N MET A 14 -1.68 1.96 10.59
CA MET A 14 -1.49 1.08 11.74
C MET A 14 -0.02 0.71 11.92
N ASP A 15 0.47 0.71 13.13
CA ASP A 15 1.86 0.40 13.44
C ASP A 15 2.16 -1.09 13.28
N ALA A 16 3.01 -1.44 12.31
CA ALA A 16 3.42 -2.82 12.02
C ALA A 16 2.25 -3.83 11.98
N PHE A 17 1.14 -3.48 11.32
CA PHE A 17 -0.20 -4.03 11.51
C PHE A 17 -0.26 -5.54 11.71
N PHE A 18 0.16 -6.35 10.73
CA PHE A 18 0.04 -7.81 10.85
C PHE A 18 0.89 -8.34 12.01
N ALA A 19 2.11 -7.82 12.19
CA ALA A 19 2.97 -8.25 13.28
C ALA A 19 2.41 -7.82 14.64
N ALA A 20 1.85 -6.62 14.75
CA ALA A 20 1.21 -6.15 15.97
C ALA A 20 -0.03 -7.00 16.34
N VAL A 21 -0.82 -7.45 15.36
CA VAL A 21 -1.94 -8.38 15.58
C VAL A 21 -1.42 -9.72 16.13
N GLU A 22 -0.35 -10.26 15.55
CA GLU A 22 0.22 -11.53 16.04
C GLU A 22 0.80 -11.38 17.47
N GLN A 23 1.49 -10.28 17.77
CA GLN A 23 2.02 -10.01 19.11
C GLN A 23 0.90 -9.74 20.14
N ARG A 24 -0.24 -9.19 19.72
CA ARG A 24 -1.43 -9.02 20.57
C ARG A 24 -2.06 -10.36 20.91
N ASP A 25 -2.31 -11.18 19.89
CA ASP A 25 -3.05 -12.44 20.02
C ASP A 25 -2.20 -13.55 20.64
N PHE A 26 -0.88 -13.48 20.48
CA PHE A 26 0.08 -14.46 20.97
C PHE A 26 1.16 -13.78 21.84
N PRO A 27 0.94 -13.63 23.15
CA PRO A 27 1.84 -12.92 24.06
C PRO A 27 3.29 -13.40 24.04
N GLN A 28 3.54 -14.67 23.70
CA GLN A 28 4.88 -15.24 23.57
C GLN A 28 5.72 -14.61 22.43
N TYR A 29 5.10 -13.85 21.51
CA TYR A 29 5.77 -13.14 20.42
C TYR A 29 6.13 -11.70 20.78
N ARG A 30 5.65 -11.18 21.90
CA ARG A 30 5.91 -9.80 22.35
C ARG A 30 7.39 -9.57 22.60
N ASN A 31 7.86 -8.38 22.27
CA ASN A 31 9.25 -7.95 22.44
C ASN A 31 10.28 -8.87 21.74
N LYS A 32 9.87 -9.57 20.69
CA LYS A 32 10.75 -10.43 19.88
C LYS A 32 10.71 -10.02 18.41
N PRO A 33 11.82 -10.21 17.67
CA PRO A 33 11.79 -10.07 16.22
C PRO A 33 10.78 -11.04 15.62
N LEU A 34 9.68 -10.50 15.09
CA LEU A 34 8.58 -11.26 14.49
C LEU A 34 8.42 -10.88 13.03
N ILE A 35 8.31 -11.88 12.19
CA ILE A 35 8.12 -11.75 10.74
C ILE A 35 6.85 -12.46 10.34
N VAL A 36 5.93 -11.72 9.74
CA VAL A 36 4.72 -12.28 9.13
C VAL A 36 4.94 -12.39 7.63
N GLY A 37 4.82 -13.59 7.08
CA GLY A 37 5.08 -13.80 5.65
C GLY A 37 5.41 -15.24 5.28
N GLY A 38 6.26 -15.39 4.27
CA GLY A 38 6.78 -16.71 3.87
C GLY A 38 7.77 -17.28 4.87
N LEU A 39 7.90 -18.59 4.91
CA LEU A 39 8.89 -19.27 5.76
C LEU A 39 10.32 -19.10 5.17
N PRO A 40 11.37 -19.20 6.01
CA PRO A 40 12.77 -18.98 5.59
C PRO A 40 13.23 -19.88 4.42
N ASN A 41 12.77 -21.12 4.39
CA ASN A 41 13.11 -22.12 3.38
C ASN A 41 12.19 -22.10 2.15
N SER A 42 11.47 -21.01 1.94
CA SER A 42 10.55 -20.83 0.82
C SER A 42 10.94 -19.65 -0.06
N ARG A 43 10.33 -19.53 -1.26
CA ARG A 43 10.43 -18.34 -2.12
C ARG A 43 9.54 -17.18 -1.64
N GLY A 44 9.11 -17.22 -0.37
CA GLY A 44 8.28 -16.21 0.23
C GLY A 44 9.04 -14.94 0.58
N VAL A 45 8.28 -13.91 0.86
CA VAL A 45 8.78 -12.60 1.30
C VAL A 45 8.17 -12.22 2.66
N VAL A 46 8.81 -11.28 3.31
CA VAL A 46 8.29 -10.58 4.49
C VAL A 46 7.08 -9.75 4.04
N ALA A 47 5.88 -10.07 4.53
CA ALA A 47 4.70 -9.23 4.31
C ALA A 47 4.76 -8.00 5.23
N THR A 48 5.04 -8.22 6.52
CA THR A 48 5.38 -7.19 7.49
C THR A 48 6.22 -7.78 8.62
N CYS A 49 6.82 -6.93 9.45
CA CYS A 49 7.62 -7.36 10.59
C CYS A 49 7.45 -6.39 11.77
N SER A 50 7.71 -6.90 12.96
CA SER A 50 7.68 -6.11 14.21
C SER A 50 8.78 -5.05 14.24
N TYR A 51 8.67 -4.09 15.16
CA TYR A 51 9.68 -3.04 15.31
C TYR A 51 11.03 -3.62 15.77
N GLU A 52 11.03 -4.68 16.57
CA GLU A 52 12.23 -5.40 16.96
C GLU A 52 12.95 -6.01 15.75
N ALA A 53 12.21 -6.54 14.78
CA ALA A 53 12.80 -7.04 13.53
C ALA A 53 13.28 -5.89 12.63
N ARG A 54 12.57 -4.75 12.60
CA ARG A 54 13.00 -3.56 11.85
C ARG A 54 14.29 -2.97 12.40
N ALA A 55 14.48 -3.02 13.71
CA ALA A 55 15.70 -2.52 14.36
C ALA A 55 16.98 -3.25 13.90
N VAL A 56 16.86 -4.50 13.46
CA VAL A 56 17.98 -5.28 12.87
C VAL A 56 18.01 -5.24 11.33
N GLY A 57 17.26 -4.32 10.69
CA GLY A 57 17.28 -4.07 9.25
C GLY A 57 16.35 -4.96 8.41
N ILE A 58 15.41 -5.67 9.04
CA ILE A 58 14.38 -6.43 8.31
C ILE A 58 13.24 -5.50 7.90
N HIS A 59 12.73 -5.64 6.68
CA HIS A 59 11.65 -4.81 6.16
C HIS A 59 10.73 -5.59 5.22
N SER A 60 9.54 -5.03 4.95
CA SER A 60 8.56 -5.61 4.00
C SER A 60 9.17 -5.80 2.61
N VAL A 61 8.70 -6.83 1.90
CA VAL A 61 9.16 -7.27 0.57
C VAL A 61 10.55 -7.94 0.57
N MET A 62 11.30 -7.91 1.69
CA MET A 62 12.58 -8.64 1.79
C MET A 62 12.33 -10.15 1.62
N PRO A 63 13.16 -10.89 0.85
CA PRO A 63 13.09 -12.35 0.82
C PRO A 63 13.22 -12.96 2.22
N SER A 64 12.35 -13.90 2.59
CA SER A 64 12.34 -14.52 3.93
C SER A 64 13.67 -15.22 4.25
N SER A 65 14.33 -15.81 3.26
CA SER A 65 15.65 -16.40 3.41
C SER A 65 16.74 -15.37 3.75
N LYS A 66 16.63 -14.13 3.21
CA LYS A 66 17.53 -13.02 3.56
C LYS A 66 17.25 -12.53 4.99
N ALA A 67 15.98 -12.37 5.33
CA ALA A 67 15.57 -11.97 6.69
C ALA A 67 16.07 -12.96 7.75
N TYR A 68 15.98 -14.27 7.47
CA TYR A 68 16.51 -15.30 8.36
C TYR A 68 18.03 -15.22 8.53
N ARG A 69 18.78 -14.93 7.45
CA ARG A 69 20.25 -14.74 7.55
C ARG A 69 20.63 -13.53 8.40
N ILE A 70 19.82 -12.46 8.38
CA ILE A 70 20.03 -11.25 9.20
C ILE A 70 19.71 -11.55 10.67
N CYS A 71 18.62 -12.25 10.95
CA CYS A 71 18.18 -12.57 12.32
C CYS A 71 17.67 -14.02 12.39
N PRO A 72 18.57 -15.00 12.63
CA PRO A 72 18.20 -16.41 12.73
C PRO A 72 17.26 -16.72 13.90
N SER A 73 17.25 -15.88 14.95
CA SER A 73 16.36 -16.00 16.11
C SER A 73 14.96 -15.42 15.87
N ALA A 74 14.71 -14.77 14.72
CA ALA A 74 13.40 -14.21 14.41
C ALA A 74 12.33 -15.29 14.28
N ILE A 75 11.14 -14.98 14.77
CA ILE A 75 9.98 -15.86 14.70
C ILE A 75 9.28 -15.61 13.35
N PHE A 76 9.08 -16.65 12.57
CA PHE A 76 8.35 -16.57 11.29
C PHE A 76 6.96 -17.18 11.42
N VAL A 77 5.95 -16.41 11.10
CA VAL A 77 4.54 -16.84 11.13
C VAL A 77 3.84 -16.61 9.80
N LYS A 78 2.93 -17.53 9.45
CA LYS A 78 2.09 -17.36 8.25
C LYS A 78 1.02 -16.30 8.49
N PRO A 79 0.68 -15.48 7.49
CA PRO A 79 -0.34 -14.44 7.65
C PRO A 79 -1.74 -15.03 7.85
N ARG A 80 -2.50 -14.45 8.80
CA ARG A 80 -3.90 -14.77 9.10
C ARG A 80 -4.84 -13.72 8.51
N PHE A 81 -4.92 -13.64 7.17
CA PHE A 81 -5.65 -12.58 6.45
C PHE A 81 -7.12 -12.43 6.86
N ALA A 82 -7.81 -13.50 7.30
CA ALA A 82 -9.18 -13.40 7.78
C ALA A 82 -9.27 -12.53 9.05
N VAL A 83 -8.34 -12.74 10.00
CA VAL A 83 -8.23 -11.94 11.24
C VAL A 83 -7.89 -10.48 10.91
N TYR A 84 -6.90 -10.26 10.05
CA TYR A 84 -6.49 -8.89 9.68
C TYR A 84 -7.64 -8.12 9.02
N ARG A 85 -8.43 -8.76 8.16
CA ARG A 85 -9.62 -8.14 7.55
C ARG A 85 -10.68 -7.79 8.58
N ALA A 86 -10.96 -8.68 9.53
CA ALA A 86 -11.93 -8.42 10.58
C ALA A 86 -11.53 -7.21 11.45
N ILE A 87 -10.23 -7.11 11.79
CA ILE A 87 -9.70 -5.96 12.54
C ILE A 87 -9.74 -4.69 11.68
N SER A 88 -9.37 -4.77 10.41
CA SER A 88 -9.48 -3.65 9.47
C SER A 88 -10.89 -3.07 9.41
N GLU A 89 -11.93 -3.92 9.41
CA GLU A 89 -13.32 -3.43 9.44
C GLU A 89 -13.68 -2.75 10.77
N GLN A 90 -13.15 -3.21 11.90
CA GLN A 90 -13.33 -2.51 13.20
C GLN A 90 -12.68 -1.12 13.16
N ILE A 91 -11.48 -1.01 12.59
CA ILE A 91 -10.77 0.27 12.42
C ILE A 91 -11.57 1.21 11.51
N ARG A 92 -12.07 0.71 10.39
CA ARG A 92 -12.90 1.49 9.46
C ARG A 92 -14.22 1.92 10.07
N ALA A 93 -14.80 1.11 10.97
CA ALA A 93 -15.98 1.51 11.72
C ALA A 93 -15.69 2.71 12.61
N VAL A 94 -14.49 2.76 13.26
CA VAL A 94 -14.06 3.95 14.00
C VAL A 94 -13.99 5.18 13.09
N PHE A 95 -13.40 5.07 11.90
CA PHE A 95 -13.29 6.22 10.98
C PHE A 95 -14.64 6.79 10.60
N ARG A 96 -15.64 5.93 10.33
CA ARG A 96 -16.99 6.33 9.92
C ARG A 96 -17.78 7.03 11.04
N GLU A 97 -17.34 6.97 12.28
CA GLU A 97 -17.96 7.76 13.36
C GLU A 97 -17.63 9.26 13.24
N TYR A 98 -16.63 9.63 12.46
CA TYR A 98 -16.18 11.02 12.32
C TYR A 98 -16.47 11.62 10.96
N THR A 99 -16.40 10.83 9.90
CA THR A 99 -16.66 11.30 8.53
C THR A 99 -17.02 10.13 7.61
N ASP A 100 -17.91 10.39 6.63
CA ASP A 100 -18.18 9.46 5.54
C ASP A 100 -17.10 9.51 4.43
N LEU A 101 -16.27 10.56 4.42
CA LEU A 101 -15.19 10.74 3.46
C LEU A 101 -13.95 9.96 3.90
N VAL A 102 -14.04 8.64 3.87
CA VAL A 102 -12.95 7.70 4.20
C VAL A 102 -12.52 6.97 2.94
N GLU A 103 -11.25 7.12 2.53
CA GLU A 103 -10.64 6.39 1.41
C GLU A 103 -9.67 5.34 1.93
N PRO A 104 -10.04 4.06 1.98
CA PRO A 104 -9.12 2.98 2.30
C PRO A 104 -8.06 2.82 1.22
N VAL A 105 -6.79 2.78 1.61
CA VAL A 105 -5.64 2.52 0.71
C VAL A 105 -5.24 1.05 0.78
N SER A 106 -5.21 0.49 2.01
CA SER A 106 -4.91 -0.91 2.29
C SER A 106 -5.82 -1.46 3.40
N LEU A 107 -5.43 -2.56 4.06
CA LEU A 107 -6.12 -3.07 5.25
C LEU A 107 -5.83 -2.21 6.50
N ASP A 108 -4.74 -1.52 6.51
CA ASP A 108 -4.14 -0.84 7.67
C ASP A 108 -4.03 0.68 7.52
N GLU A 109 -4.34 1.23 6.35
CA GLU A 109 -4.24 2.67 6.14
C GLU A 109 -5.45 3.26 5.41
N ALA A 110 -5.78 4.49 5.73
CA ALA A 110 -6.83 5.25 5.08
C ALA A 110 -6.58 6.76 5.14
N TYR A 111 -7.12 7.48 4.16
CA TYR A 111 -7.29 8.93 4.22
C TYR A 111 -8.70 9.26 4.71
N LEU A 112 -8.79 10.28 5.56
CA LEU A 112 -10.04 10.86 6.03
C LEU A 112 -10.06 12.35 5.64
N ASP A 113 -11.12 12.80 5.01
CA ASP A 113 -11.37 14.23 4.84
C ASP A 113 -12.30 14.70 5.97
N VAL A 114 -11.78 15.52 6.85
CA VAL A 114 -12.48 16.04 8.03
C VAL A 114 -12.69 17.55 7.93
N THR A 115 -12.66 18.10 6.72
CA THR A 115 -12.78 19.54 6.46
C THR A 115 -14.06 20.14 7.06
N THR A 116 -15.17 19.41 6.99
CA THR A 116 -16.48 19.86 7.44
C THR A 116 -16.83 19.44 8.87
N VAL A 117 -16.00 18.64 9.51
CA VAL A 117 -16.22 18.18 10.89
C VAL A 117 -16.05 19.34 11.86
N LYS A 118 -17.06 19.57 12.70
CA LYS A 118 -17.10 20.70 13.65
C LYS A 118 -16.64 20.34 15.05
N ASP A 119 -16.61 19.05 15.36
CA ASP A 119 -16.18 18.56 16.66
C ASP A 119 -14.71 18.90 16.95
N PHE A 120 -14.30 18.75 18.19
CA PHE A 120 -12.92 19.00 18.61
C PHE A 120 -12.41 20.41 18.27
N GLN A 121 -13.28 21.43 18.40
CA GLN A 121 -12.94 22.82 18.10
C GLN A 121 -12.45 23.03 16.65
N HIS A 122 -12.94 22.23 15.72
CA HIS A 122 -12.49 22.16 14.33
C HIS A 122 -11.00 21.77 14.15
N SER A 123 -10.36 21.18 15.16
CA SER A 123 -8.97 20.74 15.09
C SER A 123 -8.84 19.34 14.54
N ALA A 124 -8.27 19.20 13.34
CA ALA A 124 -7.98 17.90 12.77
C ALA A 124 -6.93 17.11 13.57
N THR A 125 -6.04 17.80 14.29
CA THR A 125 -5.04 17.17 15.16
C THR A 125 -5.69 16.52 16.39
N LEU A 126 -6.59 17.24 17.07
CA LEU A 126 -7.33 16.70 18.21
C LEU A 126 -8.22 15.52 17.78
N LEU A 127 -8.85 15.65 16.61
CA LEU A 127 -9.67 14.60 16.03
C LEU A 127 -8.84 13.36 15.69
N ALA A 128 -7.65 13.51 15.10
CA ALA A 128 -6.73 12.39 14.84
C ALA A 128 -6.27 11.71 16.13
N GLN A 129 -6.03 12.47 17.19
CA GLN A 129 -5.68 11.96 18.50
C GLN A 129 -6.81 11.08 19.09
N ASP A 130 -8.05 11.56 19.04
CA ASP A 130 -9.22 10.79 19.52
C ASP A 130 -9.42 9.51 18.68
N ILE A 131 -9.30 9.59 17.34
CA ILE A 131 -9.37 8.43 16.45
C ILE A 131 -8.34 7.37 16.85
N THR A 132 -7.07 7.75 17.00
CA THR A 132 -5.99 6.78 17.32
C THR A 132 -6.18 6.19 18.72
N GLN A 133 -6.64 6.97 19.68
CA GLN A 133 -7.00 6.49 21.01
C GLN A 133 -8.17 5.50 20.97
N LYS A 134 -9.21 5.78 20.20
CA LYS A 134 -10.38 4.91 20.04
C LYS A 134 -10.04 3.60 19.34
N ILE A 135 -9.17 3.66 18.32
CA ILE A 135 -8.60 2.46 17.69
C ILE A 135 -7.90 1.59 18.74
N LYS A 136 -7.04 2.19 19.57
CA LYS A 136 -6.31 1.47 20.63
C LYS A 136 -7.25 0.85 21.65
N GLN A 137 -8.28 1.55 22.07
CA GLN A 137 -9.30 1.05 23.00
C GLN A 137 -10.05 -0.17 22.44
N ARG A 138 -10.44 -0.14 21.16
CA ARG A 138 -11.25 -1.20 20.53
C ARG A 138 -10.43 -2.38 20.06
N THR A 139 -9.22 -2.16 19.60
CA THR A 139 -8.41 -3.19 18.94
C THR A 139 -7.17 -3.60 19.73
N GLN A 140 -6.79 -2.84 20.75
CA GLN A 140 -5.52 -2.98 21.48
C GLN A 140 -4.28 -2.85 20.58
N LEU A 141 -4.43 -2.17 19.44
CA LEU A 141 -3.36 -1.89 18.49
C LEU A 141 -3.14 -0.37 18.41
N THR A 142 -1.91 0.02 18.10
CA THR A 142 -1.58 1.43 17.89
C THR A 142 -1.63 1.80 16.41
N ALA A 143 -1.91 3.08 16.17
CA ALA A 143 -1.86 3.70 14.87
C ALA A 143 -1.11 5.03 14.96
N SER A 144 -0.47 5.41 13.85
CA SER A 144 0.13 6.72 13.69
C SER A 144 -0.69 7.56 12.72
N ALA A 145 -0.72 8.87 12.94
CA ALA A 145 -1.52 9.79 12.13
C ALA A 145 -0.70 10.94 11.59
N GLY A 146 -0.91 11.25 10.32
CA GLY A 146 -0.40 12.44 9.67
C GLY A 146 -1.54 13.38 9.30
N ILE A 147 -1.42 14.65 9.65
CA ILE A 147 -2.43 15.65 9.45
C ILE A 147 -1.88 16.73 8.52
N SER A 148 -2.62 17.06 7.47
CA SER A 148 -2.26 18.16 6.57
C SER A 148 -3.46 18.61 5.74
N TYR A 149 -3.24 19.51 4.79
CA TYR A 149 -4.26 20.04 3.87
C TYR A 149 -4.35 19.29 2.54
N ASN A 150 -3.49 18.29 2.30
CA ASN A 150 -3.53 17.42 1.14
C ASN A 150 -3.09 15.99 1.47
N LYS A 151 -3.37 15.06 0.56
CA LYS A 151 -3.11 13.62 0.77
C LYS A 151 -1.62 13.29 0.81
N PHE A 152 -0.81 13.95 -0.03
CA PHE A 152 0.63 13.68 -0.10
C PHE A 152 1.29 14.01 1.25
N LEU A 153 1.11 15.22 1.74
CA LEU A 153 1.70 15.65 3.01
C LEU A 153 1.15 14.86 4.20
N ALA A 154 -0.17 14.58 4.24
CA ALA A 154 -0.75 13.78 5.31
C ALA A 154 -0.12 12.38 5.38
N LYS A 155 0.14 11.74 4.22
CA LYS A 155 0.79 10.42 4.21
C LYS A 155 2.25 10.48 4.67
N ILE A 156 3.02 11.46 4.23
CA ILE A 156 4.40 11.64 4.69
C ILE A 156 4.42 11.92 6.20
N ALA A 157 3.52 12.80 6.67
CA ALA A 157 3.42 13.15 8.08
C ALA A 157 3.16 11.92 8.97
N SER A 158 2.34 10.95 8.52
CA SER A 158 2.03 9.76 9.30
C SER A 158 3.23 8.85 9.59
N ASP A 159 4.32 8.97 8.82
CA ASP A 159 5.53 8.16 8.99
C ASP A 159 6.59 8.80 9.91
N ILE A 160 6.47 10.11 10.23
CA ILE A 160 7.52 10.86 10.93
C ILE A 160 7.71 10.40 12.37
N ASN A 161 6.60 10.29 13.11
CA ASN A 161 6.61 9.97 14.55
C ASN A 161 6.17 8.53 14.85
N LYS A 162 6.31 7.59 13.89
CA LYS A 162 6.01 6.18 14.15
C LYS A 162 6.96 5.55 15.18
N PRO A 163 6.48 4.66 16.05
CA PRO A 163 5.08 4.22 16.23
C PRO A 163 4.28 5.10 17.19
N ASN A 164 2.94 4.97 17.14
CA ASN A 164 1.96 5.59 18.04
C ASN A 164 2.10 7.12 18.12
N GLY A 165 2.43 7.74 16.99
CA GLY A 165 2.71 9.17 16.92
C GLY A 165 1.77 9.91 15.99
N LEU A 166 1.72 11.23 16.20
CA LEU A 166 1.02 12.16 15.34
C LEU A 166 1.99 13.22 14.85
N PHE A 167 1.81 13.66 13.61
CA PHE A 167 2.56 14.79 13.06
C PHE A 167 1.65 15.63 12.15
N THR A 168 1.73 16.95 12.32
CA THR A 168 0.94 17.92 11.54
C THR A 168 1.87 18.76 10.68
N ILE A 169 1.56 18.86 9.39
CA ILE A 169 2.21 19.77 8.46
C ILE A 169 1.18 20.84 8.07
N SER A 170 1.39 22.06 8.55
CA SER A 170 0.49 23.18 8.27
C SER A 170 0.70 23.73 6.84
N PRO A 171 -0.25 24.53 6.32
CA PRO A 171 -0.12 25.17 5.01
C PRO A 171 1.14 26.03 4.87
N GLU A 172 1.52 26.74 5.95
CA GLU A 172 2.69 27.62 5.99
C GLU A 172 3.99 26.81 5.90
N GLN A 173 3.98 25.60 6.43
CA GLN A 173 5.15 24.70 6.46
C GLN A 173 5.29 23.86 5.18
N GLY A 174 4.19 23.61 4.47
CA GLY A 174 4.12 22.57 3.44
C GLY A 174 5.11 22.75 2.29
N ALA A 175 5.28 23.94 1.76
CA ALA A 175 6.22 24.19 0.67
C ALA A 175 7.67 23.90 1.10
N THR A 176 8.11 24.51 2.20
CA THR A 176 9.46 24.34 2.75
C THR A 176 9.71 22.87 3.14
N PHE A 177 8.70 22.19 3.68
CA PHE A 177 8.80 20.78 4.02
C PHE A 177 9.06 19.91 2.77
N ILE A 178 8.32 20.16 1.67
CA ILE A 178 8.50 19.43 0.40
C ILE A 178 9.90 19.71 -0.18
N GLU A 179 10.35 20.94 -0.18
CA GLU A 179 11.67 21.32 -0.69
C GLU A 179 12.79 20.54 0.00
N GLN A 180 12.71 20.39 1.31
CA GLN A 180 13.72 19.70 2.12
C GLN A 180 13.60 18.19 2.12
N LEU A 181 12.45 17.64 1.67
CA LEU A 181 12.19 16.21 1.73
C LEU A 181 13.11 15.45 0.77
N PRO A 182 13.88 14.45 1.25
CA PRO A 182 14.65 13.55 0.39
C PRO A 182 13.76 12.85 -0.63
N ILE A 183 14.22 12.73 -1.87
CA ILE A 183 13.39 12.23 -2.98
C ILE A 183 12.92 10.79 -2.76
N GLY A 184 13.69 9.94 -2.11
CA GLY A 184 13.32 8.58 -1.76
C GLY A 184 12.20 8.49 -0.71
N LYS A 185 11.86 9.61 -0.05
CA LYS A 185 10.73 9.71 0.89
C LYS A 185 9.43 10.14 0.24
N PHE A 186 9.46 10.55 -1.03
CA PHE A 186 8.24 10.88 -1.75
C PHE A 186 7.38 9.64 -1.96
N HIS A 187 6.14 9.69 -1.50
CA HIS A 187 5.21 8.60 -1.74
C HIS A 187 5.02 8.36 -3.24
N GLY A 188 5.25 7.12 -3.68
CA GLY A 188 5.20 6.73 -5.10
C GLY A 188 6.57 6.74 -5.80
N ILE A 189 7.65 7.14 -5.13
CA ILE A 189 9.02 6.99 -5.62
C ILE A 189 9.64 5.76 -4.94
N GLY A 190 9.79 4.68 -5.72
CA GLY A 190 10.48 3.47 -5.27
C GLY A 190 11.96 3.50 -5.63
N PRO A 191 12.76 2.53 -5.12
CA PRO A 191 14.24 2.54 -5.28
C PRO A 191 14.75 2.69 -6.73
N ALA A 192 14.05 2.09 -7.70
CA ALA A 192 14.45 2.22 -9.11
C ALA A 192 14.24 3.65 -9.64
N THR A 193 13.14 4.30 -9.26
CA THR A 193 12.86 5.68 -9.64
C THR A 193 13.77 6.66 -8.90
N GLU A 194 14.02 6.43 -7.61
CA GLU A 194 14.96 7.18 -6.80
C GLU A 194 16.36 7.16 -7.43
N LYS A 195 16.88 5.98 -7.78
CA LYS A 195 18.15 5.83 -8.46
C LYS A 195 18.21 6.63 -9.77
N LYS A 196 17.12 6.59 -10.57
CA LYS A 196 17.03 7.37 -11.81
C LYS A 196 17.01 8.87 -11.53
N MET A 197 16.32 9.32 -10.48
CA MET A 197 16.29 10.73 -10.07
C MET A 197 17.67 11.20 -9.60
N HIS A 198 18.36 10.41 -8.78
CA HIS A 198 19.73 10.71 -8.36
C HIS A 198 20.70 10.86 -9.55
N ALA A 199 20.56 10.00 -10.57
CA ALA A 199 21.36 10.10 -11.80
C ALA A 199 21.08 11.38 -12.62
N LEU A 200 19.94 12.03 -12.39
CA LEU A 200 19.56 13.33 -12.96
C LEU A 200 19.89 14.51 -12.03
N GLY A 201 20.60 14.28 -10.91
CA GLY A 201 20.93 15.30 -9.92
C GLY A 201 19.75 15.70 -9.02
N ILE A 202 18.69 14.89 -8.96
CA ILE A 202 17.50 15.17 -8.14
C ILE A 202 17.59 14.36 -6.85
N HIS A 203 17.90 15.00 -5.73
CA HIS A 203 18.06 14.36 -4.41
C HIS A 203 16.95 14.77 -3.43
N THR A 204 16.35 15.95 -3.62
CA THR A 204 15.32 16.53 -2.74
C THR A 204 14.15 17.09 -3.56
N GLY A 205 13.11 17.50 -2.88
CA GLY A 205 11.97 18.17 -3.51
C GLY A 205 12.35 19.50 -4.15
N LYS A 206 13.39 20.19 -3.63
CA LYS A 206 13.87 21.45 -4.19
C LYS A 206 14.40 21.25 -5.61
N GLU A 207 15.32 20.29 -5.81
CA GLU A 207 15.85 19.99 -7.14
C GLU A 207 14.75 19.46 -8.08
N LEU A 208 13.80 18.68 -7.56
CA LEU A 208 12.66 18.21 -8.34
C LEU A 208 11.79 19.39 -8.85
N ALA A 209 11.59 20.43 -8.02
CA ALA A 209 10.82 21.62 -8.40
C ALA A 209 11.51 22.51 -9.44
N MET A 210 12.82 22.39 -9.61
CA MET A 210 13.58 23.14 -10.62
C MET A 210 13.36 22.63 -12.06
N LEU A 211 12.85 21.41 -12.23
CA LEU A 211 12.61 20.84 -13.56
C LEU A 211 11.24 21.27 -14.10
N SER A 212 11.18 21.53 -15.40
CA SER A 212 9.92 21.84 -16.08
C SER A 212 9.01 20.61 -16.20
N LYS A 213 7.73 20.86 -16.50
CA LYS A 213 6.76 19.78 -16.78
C LYS A 213 7.23 18.90 -17.94
N GLU A 214 7.78 19.50 -18.99
CA GLU A 214 8.26 18.85 -20.20
C GLU A 214 9.46 17.95 -19.89
N GLN A 215 10.40 18.43 -19.10
CA GLN A 215 11.55 17.66 -18.66
C GLN A 215 11.13 16.45 -17.82
N LEU A 216 10.25 16.65 -16.82
CA LEU A 216 9.74 15.55 -15.99
C LEU A 216 8.89 14.57 -16.80
N HIS A 217 8.09 15.04 -17.76
CA HIS A 217 7.32 14.17 -18.65
C HIS A 217 8.25 13.33 -19.55
N SER A 218 9.32 13.91 -20.11
CA SER A 218 10.26 13.17 -20.96
C SER A 218 10.97 12.05 -20.21
N HIS A 219 11.34 12.29 -18.94
CA HIS A 219 12.05 11.29 -18.12
C HIS A 219 11.11 10.24 -17.49
N PHE A 220 9.91 10.63 -17.06
CA PHE A 220 9.02 9.81 -16.21
C PHE A 220 7.61 9.62 -16.78
N GLY A 221 7.34 10.10 -17.99
CA GLY A 221 6.03 10.00 -18.62
C GLY A 221 4.93 10.71 -17.83
N LYS A 222 3.73 10.14 -17.82
CA LYS A 222 2.58 10.70 -17.07
C LYS A 222 2.85 10.86 -15.58
N THR A 223 3.70 10.00 -15.00
CA THR A 223 4.06 10.10 -13.58
C THR A 223 4.93 11.32 -13.30
N GLY A 224 5.72 11.78 -14.28
CA GLY A 224 6.50 13.01 -14.17
C GLY A 224 5.64 14.25 -13.95
N LEU A 225 4.46 14.31 -14.58
CA LEU A 225 3.50 15.40 -14.34
C LEU A 225 2.99 15.40 -12.89
N HIS A 226 2.76 14.20 -12.33
CA HIS A 226 2.39 14.08 -10.93
C HIS A 226 3.52 14.57 -10.00
N TYR A 227 4.77 14.20 -10.28
CA TYR A 227 5.93 14.67 -9.52
C TYR A 227 6.08 16.18 -9.57
N PHE A 228 5.88 16.78 -10.76
CA PHE A 228 5.88 18.24 -10.90
C PHE A 228 4.87 18.91 -9.97
N HIS A 229 3.61 18.44 -9.98
CA HIS A 229 2.58 19.03 -9.13
C HIS A 229 2.89 18.87 -7.64
N ILE A 230 3.36 17.70 -7.23
CA ILE A 230 3.72 17.47 -5.82
C ILE A 230 4.87 18.38 -5.38
N ALA A 231 5.93 18.49 -6.21
CA ALA A 231 7.08 19.36 -5.90
C ALA A 231 6.68 20.83 -5.73
N HIS A 232 5.62 21.27 -6.43
CA HIS A 232 5.04 22.61 -6.31
C HIS A 232 3.91 22.68 -5.27
N ASN A 233 3.82 21.72 -4.36
CA ASN A 233 2.80 21.67 -3.31
C ASN A 233 1.35 21.65 -3.84
N GLN A 234 1.13 21.04 -5.00
CA GLN A 234 -0.16 21.00 -5.69
C GLN A 234 -0.74 19.57 -5.68
N ASP A 235 -1.31 19.15 -4.57
CA ASP A 235 -2.07 17.91 -4.50
C ASP A 235 -3.55 18.16 -4.20
N ASN A 236 -4.33 18.31 -5.27
CA ASN A 236 -5.76 18.57 -5.20
C ASN A 236 -6.62 17.30 -5.26
N ARG A 237 -6.02 16.10 -5.17
CA ARG A 237 -6.78 14.83 -5.19
C ARG A 237 -7.77 14.79 -4.03
N PRO A 238 -9.07 14.57 -4.30
CA PRO A 238 -10.05 14.39 -3.23
C PRO A 238 -9.89 13.05 -2.53
N VAL A 239 -10.40 12.94 -1.31
CA VAL A 239 -10.63 11.67 -0.62
C VAL A 239 -11.85 11.00 -1.28
N ARG A 240 -11.69 9.77 -1.77
CA ARG A 240 -12.71 9.03 -2.54
C ARG A 240 -13.12 7.77 -1.79
N PRO A 241 -14.26 7.75 -1.10
CA PRO A 241 -14.72 6.59 -0.33
C PRO A 241 -14.93 5.34 -1.18
N HIS A 242 -15.30 5.53 -2.44
CA HIS A 242 -15.59 4.43 -3.36
C HIS A 242 -14.57 4.37 -4.49
N ARG A 243 -13.93 3.21 -4.61
CA ARG A 243 -13.02 2.91 -5.71
C ARG A 243 -13.55 1.72 -6.49
N LEU A 244 -13.77 1.90 -7.78
CA LEU A 244 -14.13 0.80 -8.67
C LEU A 244 -12.97 -0.21 -8.75
N THR A 245 -13.27 -1.49 -8.57
CA THR A 245 -12.32 -2.57 -8.81
C THR A 245 -11.99 -2.65 -10.30
N LYS A 246 -10.75 -2.41 -10.68
CA LYS A 246 -10.32 -2.41 -12.09
C LYS A 246 -9.83 -3.78 -12.57
N SER A 247 -9.37 -4.63 -11.67
CA SER A 247 -8.87 -5.97 -11.98
C SER A 247 -9.07 -6.91 -10.81
N VAL A 248 -9.23 -8.18 -11.12
CA VAL A 248 -9.23 -9.28 -10.14
C VAL A 248 -8.14 -10.26 -10.56
N GLY A 249 -7.26 -10.63 -9.66
CA GLY A 249 -6.16 -11.54 -9.97
C GLY A 249 -5.94 -12.60 -8.89
N VAL A 250 -5.29 -13.69 -9.31
CA VAL A 250 -4.78 -14.75 -8.45
C VAL A 250 -3.38 -15.08 -8.94
N GLU A 251 -2.44 -15.19 -8.03
CA GLU A 251 -1.04 -15.51 -8.33
C GLU A 251 -0.58 -16.70 -7.48
N LYS A 252 0.34 -17.49 -8.01
CA LYS A 252 1.01 -18.58 -7.29
C LYS A 252 2.50 -18.54 -7.58
N THR A 253 3.32 -18.54 -6.53
CA THR A 253 4.75 -18.80 -6.63
C THR A 253 5.01 -20.26 -6.38
N PHE A 254 5.72 -20.91 -7.30
CA PHE A 254 6.09 -22.31 -7.16
C PHE A 254 7.30 -22.47 -6.24
N SER A 255 7.35 -23.57 -5.50
CA SER A 255 8.49 -23.89 -4.62
C SER A 255 9.77 -24.17 -5.42
N LYS A 256 9.62 -24.76 -6.63
CA LYS A 256 10.68 -24.98 -7.62
C LYS A 256 10.20 -24.49 -8.99
N ASP A 257 11.13 -24.20 -9.88
CA ASP A 257 10.79 -23.84 -11.26
C ASP A 257 10.15 -25.04 -11.97
N ILE A 258 9.23 -24.75 -12.88
CA ILE A 258 8.45 -25.75 -13.61
C ILE A 258 8.68 -25.55 -15.09
N SER A 259 9.03 -26.63 -15.77
CA SER A 259 9.16 -26.71 -17.24
C SER A 259 8.14 -27.67 -17.88
N ASP A 260 7.42 -28.46 -17.07
CA ASP A 260 6.37 -29.36 -17.54
C ASP A 260 5.14 -28.56 -18.01
N SER A 261 4.87 -28.58 -19.31
CA SER A 261 3.76 -27.87 -19.94
C SER A 261 2.40 -28.33 -19.41
N THR A 262 2.22 -29.62 -19.14
CA THR A 262 0.97 -30.14 -18.58
C THR A 262 0.68 -29.59 -17.20
N LEU A 263 1.68 -29.54 -16.33
CA LEU A 263 1.56 -28.97 -14.98
C LEU A 263 1.32 -27.48 -15.03
N ILE A 264 1.95 -26.76 -15.97
CA ILE A 264 1.75 -25.32 -16.20
C ILE A 264 0.30 -25.07 -16.61
N GLU A 265 -0.22 -25.81 -17.63
CA GLU A 265 -1.60 -25.68 -18.10
C GLU A 265 -2.62 -25.95 -16.97
N GLN A 266 -2.45 -27.05 -16.23
CA GLN A 266 -3.31 -27.37 -15.08
C GLN A 266 -3.30 -26.29 -14.02
N THR A 267 -2.15 -25.66 -13.78
CA THR A 267 -2.03 -24.60 -12.79
C THR A 267 -2.70 -23.32 -13.28
N ILE A 268 -2.52 -22.93 -14.54
CA ILE A 268 -3.20 -21.78 -15.13
C ILE A 268 -4.71 -21.95 -15.06
N ASN A 269 -5.23 -23.14 -15.41
CA ASN A 269 -6.66 -23.45 -15.31
C ASN A 269 -7.19 -23.31 -13.87
N ARG A 270 -6.45 -23.79 -12.86
CA ARG A 270 -6.84 -23.60 -11.45
C ARG A 270 -6.85 -22.13 -11.02
N LEU A 271 -5.83 -21.37 -11.44
CA LEU A 271 -5.75 -19.93 -11.13
C LEU A 271 -6.87 -19.16 -11.82
N PHE A 272 -7.19 -19.52 -13.07
CA PHE A 272 -8.32 -18.93 -13.79
C PHE A 272 -9.64 -19.17 -13.04
N LEU A 273 -9.94 -20.42 -12.67
CA LEU A 273 -11.16 -20.75 -11.92
C LEU A 273 -11.25 -20.01 -10.59
N ALA A 274 -10.14 -19.87 -9.87
CA ALA A 274 -10.10 -19.12 -8.62
C ALA A 274 -10.31 -17.61 -8.83
N ALA A 275 -9.78 -17.04 -9.93
CA ALA A 275 -10.02 -15.64 -10.28
C ALA A 275 -11.47 -15.42 -10.73
N PHE A 276 -12.03 -16.34 -11.51
CA PHE A 276 -13.41 -16.30 -11.97
C PHE A 276 -14.41 -16.39 -10.82
N ALA A 277 -14.20 -17.28 -9.86
CA ALA A 277 -15.02 -17.37 -8.65
C ALA A 277 -15.01 -16.05 -7.84
N LYS A 278 -13.84 -15.37 -7.77
CA LYS A 278 -13.76 -14.04 -7.15
C LYS A 278 -14.54 -12.97 -7.91
N LEU A 279 -14.56 -13.02 -9.25
CA LEU A 279 -15.39 -12.12 -10.06
C LEU A 279 -16.87 -12.32 -9.76
N GLN A 280 -17.33 -13.57 -9.74
CA GLN A 280 -18.71 -13.91 -9.43
C GLN A 280 -19.13 -13.43 -8.02
N THR A 281 -18.30 -13.72 -7.00
CA THR A 281 -18.54 -13.26 -5.62
C THR A 281 -18.67 -11.73 -5.53
N LYS A 282 -17.90 -11.00 -6.35
CA LYS A 282 -17.93 -9.53 -6.40
C LYS A 282 -19.00 -8.98 -7.34
N LYS A 283 -19.73 -9.83 -8.06
CA LYS A 283 -20.71 -9.46 -9.11
C LYS A 283 -20.06 -8.54 -10.17
N LEU A 284 -18.83 -8.86 -10.57
CA LEU A 284 -18.07 -8.13 -11.57
C LEU A 284 -18.01 -8.89 -12.88
N ILE A 285 -17.92 -8.14 -13.99
CA ILE A 285 -17.75 -8.66 -15.34
C ILE A 285 -16.34 -8.31 -15.82
N ALA A 286 -15.66 -9.25 -16.48
CA ALA A 286 -14.36 -9.03 -17.09
C ALA A 286 -14.45 -9.23 -18.60
N MET A 287 -13.77 -8.36 -19.35
CA MET A 287 -13.62 -8.43 -20.81
C MET A 287 -12.21 -8.86 -21.22
N THR A 288 -11.22 -8.70 -20.34
CA THR A 288 -9.82 -8.98 -20.63
C THR A 288 -9.27 -10.02 -19.68
N LEU A 289 -8.72 -11.09 -20.22
CA LEU A 289 -7.92 -12.06 -19.49
C LEU A 289 -6.44 -11.77 -19.71
N THR A 290 -5.68 -11.78 -18.63
CA THR A 290 -4.23 -11.57 -18.66
C THR A 290 -3.52 -12.72 -17.93
N ILE A 291 -2.57 -13.34 -18.62
CA ILE A 291 -1.64 -14.30 -18.03
C ILE A 291 -0.30 -13.59 -17.82
N LYS A 292 0.24 -13.73 -16.63
CA LYS A 292 1.56 -13.20 -16.23
C LYS A 292 2.43 -14.37 -15.81
N VAL A 293 3.55 -14.54 -16.47
CA VAL A 293 4.57 -15.56 -16.16
C VAL A 293 5.84 -14.85 -15.74
N LYS A 294 6.42 -15.32 -14.64
CA LYS A 294 7.70 -14.83 -14.13
C LYS A 294 8.70 -16.00 -14.12
N TYR A 295 9.80 -15.84 -14.82
CA TYR A 295 10.86 -16.82 -14.93
C TYR A 295 11.83 -16.81 -13.73
N GLU A 296 12.74 -17.77 -13.67
CA GLU A 296 13.74 -17.89 -12.60
C GLU A 296 14.69 -16.68 -12.50
N ASN A 297 15.02 -16.06 -13.64
CA ASN A 297 15.83 -14.83 -13.73
C ASN A 297 15.05 -13.56 -13.37
N PHE A 298 13.81 -13.70 -12.90
CA PHE A 298 12.87 -12.61 -12.57
C PHE A 298 12.35 -11.82 -13.77
N GLU A 299 12.69 -12.18 -15.01
CA GLU A 299 12.00 -11.64 -16.18
C GLU A 299 10.52 -12.01 -16.16
N GLN A 300 9.69 -11.07 -16.58
CA GLN A 300 8.25 -11.23 -16.54
C GLN A 300 7.66 -11.01 -17.93
N VAL A 301 6.90 -11.99 -18.39
CA VAL A 301 6.13 -11.91 -19.63
C VAL A 301 4.64 -11.81 -19.30
N THR A 302 3.95 -10.94 -20.00
CA THR A 302 2.51 -10.75 -19.86
C THR A 302 1.83 -10.92 -21.22
N ARG A 303 0.73 -11.69 -21.27
CA ARG A 303 -0.11 -11.87 -22.47
C ARG A 303 -1.55 -11.56 -22.10
N SER A 304 -2.21 -10.74 -22.90
CA SER A 304 -3.60 -10.34 -22.69
C SER A 304 -4.45 -10.65 -23.91
N LYS A 305 -5.70 -11.06 -23.68
CA LYS A 305 -6.74 -11.21 -24.70
C LYS A 305 -7.99 -10.49 -24.21
N THR A 306 -8.49 -9.56 -25.02
CA THR A 306 -9.78 -8.91 -24.79
C THR A 306 -10.81 -9.59 -25.67
N ALA A 307 -11.89 -10.05 -25.07
CA ALA A 307 -13.01 -10.65 -25.77
C ALA A 307 -14.04 -9.58 -26.17
N SER A 308 -14.82 -9.86 -27.21
CA SER A 308 -15.97 -9.02 -27.62
C SER A 308 -17.14 -9.16 -26.66
N GLU A 309 -17.22 -10.26 -25.93
CA GLU A 309 -18.24 -10.55 -24.94
C GLU A 309 -17.60 -10.77 -23.56
N SER A 310 -18.46 -10.79 -22.52
CA SER A 310 -18.01 -11.07 -21.16
C SER A 310 -17.33 -12.44 -21.06
N ILE A 311 -16.22 -12.48 -20.31
CA ILE A 311 -15.49 -13.72 -20.08
C ILE A 311 -16.34 -14.65 -19.21
N THR A 312 -16.75 -15.78 -19.82
CA THR A 312 -17.39 -16.91 -19.14
C THR A 312 -16.34 -17.97 -18.79
N ASP A 313 -16.74 -18.99 -18.03
CA ASP A 313 -15.85 -20.12 -17.71
C ASP A 313 -15.30 -20.79 -18.97
N GLN A 314 -16.13 -21.02 -20.01
CA GLN A 314 -15.71 -21.66 -21.26
C GLN A 314 -14.75 -20.79 -22.08
N ILE A 315 -15.07 -19.50 -22.29
CA ILE A 315 -14.24 -18.56 -23.05
C ILE A 315 -12.87 -18.37 -22.35
N GLY A 316 -12.85 -18.30 -21.03
CA GLY A 316 -11.63 -18.12 -20.28
C GLY A 316 -10.71 -19.33 -20.36
N ARG A 317 -11.22 -20.56 -20.27
CA ARG A 317 -10.43 -21.79 -20.39
C ARG A 317 -9.81 -21.95 -21.79
N ALA A 318 -10.57 -21.70 -22.85
CA ALA A 318 -10.05 -21.73 -24.22
C ALA A 318 -8.93 -20.70 -24.40
N SER A 319 -9.13 -19.45 -23.92
CA SER A 319 -8.11 -18.41 -24.01
C SER A 319 -6.84 -18.66 -23.18
N CYS A 320 -6.92 -19.46 -22.10
CA CYS A 320 -5.74 -19.91 -21.36
C CYS A 320 -4.91 -20.92 -22.17
N ARG A 321 -5.56 -21.88 -22.85
CA ARG A 321 -4.89 -22.93 -23.65
C ARG A 321 -4.15 -22.39 -24.85
N GLU A 322 -4.70 -21.41 -25.54
CA GLU A 322 -4.07 -20.80 -26.72
C GLU A 322 -2.79 -19.99 -26.42
N ARG A 323 -2.42 -19.81 -25.14
CA ARG A 323 -1.36 -18.88 -24.71
C ARG A 323 -0.28 -19.50 -23.82
N VAL A 324 -0.35 -20.80 -23.58
CA VAL A 324 0.67 -21.63 -22.95
C VAL A 324 1.52 -22.30 -24.02
#